data_6665cdb81001a6ce8dfddbba78d4ac22
#
_entry.id   6665cdb81001a6ce8dfddbba78d4ac22
#
_cell.length_a   1.000
_cell.length_b   1.000
_cell.length_c   1.000
_cell.angle_alpha   90.00
_cell.angle_beta   90.00
_cell.angle_gamma   90.00
#
_symmetry.space_group_name_H-M   'P 1'
#
loop_
_entity.id
_entity.type
_entity.pdbx_description
1 polymer ?
#
loop_
_entity_poly.entity_id
_entity_poly.type
_entity_poly.pdbx_seq_one_letter_code
_entity_poly.pdbx_strand_id
1 'polypeptide(L)'
;MKTYLIGYNLNRPRQDYAGLSDAIKTFTLSWHHLDSAWIVKTDWSAKQVRDHVKAHIDSVDKLLVVELSGEGAWTGLNDEAIDWLVENL
;
A
#
# COMPACT_ATOMS: atom_id res chain seq x y z
N MET A 1 0.07 1.73 -16.18
CA MET A 1 0.41 1.87 -14.74
C MET A 1 0.74 0.53 -14.14
N LYS A 2 1.63 0.53 -13.17
CA LYS A 2 1.99 -0.67 -12.40
C LYS A 2 1.14 -0.74 -11.13
N THR A 3 0.94 -1.96 -10.63
CA THR A 3 0.19 -2.21 -9.39
C THR A 3 1.15 -2.75 -8.35
N TYR A 4 1.22 -2.10 -7.18
CA TYR A 4 2.14 -2.46 -6.12
C TYR A 4 1.41 -2.79 -4.83
N LEU A 5 1.93 -3.78 -4.09
CA LEU A 5 1.59 -4.00 -2.70
C LEU A 5 2.58 -3.21 -1.82
N ILE A 6 2.05 -2.44 -0.90
CA ILE A 6 2.82 -1.75 0.14
C ILE A 6 2.46 -2.41 1.46
N GLY A 7 3.41 -3.15 2.03
CA GLY A 7 3.23 -3.80 3.33
C GLY A 7 4.19 -3.22 4.35
N TYR A 8 3.76 -3.12 5.61
CA TYR A 8 4.61 -2.54 6.64
C TYR A 8 4.30 -3.12 8.03
N ASN A 9 5.32 -3.03 8.90
CA ASN A 9 5.19 -3.25 10.33
C ASN A 9 5.63 -1.98 11.05
N LEU A 10 4.70 -1.35 11.76
CA LEU A 10 4.96 -0.12 12.48
C LEU A 10 5.22 -0.48 13.95
N ASN A 11 6.41 -0.12 14.44
CA ASN A 11 6.90 -0.58 15.73
C ASN A 11 6.83 0.47 16.84
N ARG A 12 6.23 1.63 16.56
CA ARG A 12 6.02 2.70 17.54
C ARG A 12 4.53 2.96 17.72
N PRO A 13 3.86 2.26 18.65
CA PRO A 13 2.39 2.31 18.74
C PRO A 13 1.83 3.70 19.09
N ARG A 14 2.66 4.62 19.60
CA ARG A 14 2.23 5.99 19.91
C ARG A 14 2.66 7.01 18.86
N GLN A 15 3.31 6.54 17.80
CA GLN A 15 3.71 7.40 16.69
C GLN A 15 2.47 7.81 15.89
N ASP A 16 2.44 9.08 15.47
CA ASP A 16 1.41 9.57 14.55
C ASP A 16 1.80 9.18 13.12
N TYR A 17 1.03 8.27 12.54
CA TYR A 17 1.24 7.82 11.17
C TYR A 17 0.24 8.42 10.17
N ALA A 18 -0.42 9.51 10.51
CA ALA A 18 -1.38 10.15 9.60
C ALA A 18 -0.71 10.56 8.28
N GLY A 19 0.54 11.01 8.33
CA GLY A 19 1.31 11.35 7.14
C GLY A 19 1.57 10.16 6.22
N LEU A 20 1.69 8.95 6.78
CA LEU A 20 1.85 7.71 6.00
C LEU A 20 0.63 7.45 5.12
N SER A 21 -0.57 7.47 5.70
CA SER A 21 -1.81 7.28 4.95
C SER A 21 -1.97 8.37 3.88
N ASP A 22 -1.71 9.62 4.21
CA ASP A 22 -1.82 10.73 3.27
C ASP A 22 -0.85 10.56 2.11
N ALA A 23 0.38 10.15 2.38
CA ALA A 23 1.39 9.91 1.34
C ALA A 23 0.96 8.80 0.38
N ILE A 24 0.39 7.71 0.89
CA ILE A 24 -0.06 6.59 0.05
C ILE A 24 -1.28 7.00 -0.78
N LYS A 25 -2.16 7.81 -0.24
CA LYS A 25 -3.36 8.28 -0.95
C LYS A 25 -3.03 9.24 -2.11
N THR A 26 -1.81 9.74 -2.21
CA THR A 26 -1.40 10.60 -3.33
C THR A 26 -1.20 9.84 -4.64
N PHE A 27 -1.07 8.51 -4.61
CA PHE A 27 -0.96 7.72 -5.83
C PHE A 27 -2.28 7.75 -6.62
N THR A 28 -2.21 7.41 -7.91
CA THR A 28 -3.36 7.53 -8.83
C THR A 28 -4.58 6.78 -8.30
N LEU A 29 -4.39 5.54 -7.85
CA LEU A 29 -5.43 4.75 -7.20
C LEU A 29 -4.83 4.08 -5.97
N SER A 30 -5.63 3.93 -4.91
CA SER A 30 -5.20 3.24 -3.70
C SER A 30 -6.33 2.39 -3.12
N TRP A 31 -5.95 1.27 -2.51
CA TRP A 31 -6.85 0.30 -1.90
C TRP A 31 -6.32 0.01 -0.49
N HIS A 32 -7.17 0.13 0.51
CA HIS A 32 -6.80 -0.09 1.91
C HIS A 32 -7.92 -0.79 2.66
N HIS A 33 -7.93 -2.11 2.59
CA HIS A 33 -8.90 -2.95 3.28
C HIS A 33 -8.24 -3.98 4.21
N LEU A 34 -6.91 -3.87 4.39
CA LEU A 34 -6.13 -4.64 5.35
C LEU A 34 -5.37 -3.66 6.25
N ASP A 35 -5.14 -4.02 7.50
CA ASP A 35 -4.61 -3.09 8.50
C ASP A 35 -3.21 -2.57 8.18
N SER A 36 -2.34 -3.42 7.68
CA SER A 36 -0.93 -3.08 7.47
C SER A 36 -0.49 -3.25 6.01
N ALA A 37 -1.43 -3.16 5.08
CA ALA A 37 -1.13 -3.32 3.67
C ALA A 37 -2.05 -2.45 2.82
N TRP A 38 -1.45 -1.87 1.79
CA TRP A 38 -2.13 -1.09 0.76
C TRP A 38 -1.82 -1.68 -0.60
N ILE A 39 -2.70 -1.48 -1.56
CA ILE A 39 -2.41 -1.71 -2.97
C ILE A 39 -2.58 -0.38 -3.68
N VAL A 40 -1.62 -0.02 -4.53
CA VAL A 40 -1.65 1.25 -5.26
C VAL A 40 -1.37 1.02 -6.73
N LYS A 41 -1.88 1.94 -7.57
CA LYS A 41 -1.53 2.00 -8.98
C LYS A 41 -0.80 3.31 -9.26
N THR A 42 0.33 3.21 -9.96
CA THR A 42 1.17 4.35 -10.28
C THR A 42 2.12 4.01 -11.41
N ASP A 43 2.64 5.02 -12.08
CA ASP A 43 3.70 4.86 -13.08
C ASP A 43 5.10 4.81 -12.46
N TRP A 44 5.21 5.04 -11.17
CA TRP A 44 6.49 5.07 -10.46
C TRP A 44 7.09 3.67 -10.35
N SER A 45 8.41 3.60 -10.19
CA SER A 45 9.09 2.36 -9.86
C SER A 45 8.87 1.98 -8.39
N ALA A 46 9.13 0.71 -8.04
CA ALA A 46 9.04 0.26 -6.65
C ALA A 46 9.95 1.08 -5.74
N LYS A 47 11.15 1.44 -6.21
CA LYS A 47 12.09 2.26 -5.44
C LYS A 47 11.54 3.65 -5.17
N GLN A 48 10.92 4.27 -6.17
CA GLN A 48 10.31 5.59 -6.00
C GLN A 48 9.14 5.55 -5.02
N VAL A 49 8.30 4.52 -5.10
CA VAL A 49 7.19 4.32 -4.15
C VAL A 49 7.75 4.13 -2.74
N ARG A 50 8.76 3.26 -2.58
CA ARG A 50 9.40 3.02 -1.29
C ARG A 50 9.95 4.31 -0.68
N ASP A 51 10.68 5.08 -1.47
CA ASP A 51 11.33 6.30 -0.97
C ASP A 51 10.30 7.35 -0.55
N HIS A 52 9.19 7.47 -1.28
CA HIS A 52 8.10 8.37 -0.93
C HIS A 52 7.44 7.98 0.39
N VAL A 53 7.15 6.70 0.57
CA VAL A 53 6.48 6.19 1.78
C VAL A 53 7.44 6.18 2.97
N LYS A 54 8.70 5.81 2.74
CA LYS A 54 9.74 5.73 3.77
C LYS A 54 9.92 7.03 4.54
N ALA A 55 9.69 8.17 3.91
CA ALA A 55 9.82 9.48 4.55
C ALA A 55 8.82 9.68 5.70
N HIS A 56 7.80 8.85 5.80
CA HIS A 56 6.70 8.96 6.77
C HIS A 56 6.70 7.86 7.82
N ILE A 57 7.75 7.04 7.88
CA ILE A 57 7.88 5.98 8.88
C ILE A 57 9.20 6.15 9.63
N ASP A 58 9.34 5.40 10.73
CA ASP A 58 10.52 5.47 11.59
C ASP A 58 11.58 4.45 11.16
N SER A 59 12.82 4.65 11.60
CA SER A 59 13.94 3.75 11.28
C SER A 59 13.76 2.33 11.84
N VAL A 60 12.91 2.17 12.87
CA VAL A 60 12.61 0.85 13.46
C VAL A 60 11.44 0.15 12.77
N ASP A 61 10.76 0.83 11.87
CA ASP A 61 9.65 0.26 11.13
C ASP A 61 10.14 -0.53 9.92
N LYS A 62 9.30 -1.44 9.44
CA LYS A 62 9.62 -2.26 8.25
C LYS A 62 8.68 -1.88 7.12
N LEU A 63 9.20 -1.89 5.91
CA LEU A 63 8.46 -1.53 4.71
C LEU A 63 8.85 -2.43 3.56
N LEU A 64 7.86 -2.92 2.83
CA LEU A 64 8.06 -3.73 1.62
C LEU A 64 7.16 -3.16 0.52
N VAL A 65 7.74 -2.97 -0.66
CA VAL A 65 6.99 -2.59 -1.86
C VAL A 65 7.33 -3.59 -2.96
N VAL A 66 6.32 -4.28 -3.46
CA VAL A 66 6.50 -5.27 -4.54
C VAL A 66 5.45 -5.07 -5.62
N GLU A 67 5.85 -5.28 -6.86
CA GLU A 67 4.93 -5.24 -7.98
C GLU A 67 4.11 -6.53 -8.03
N LEU A 68 2.81 -6.39 -8.27
CA LEU A 68 1.87 -7.51 -8.36
C LEU A 68 1.75 -7.97 -9.81
N SER A 69 1.61 -9.29 -10.00
CA SER A 69 1.58 -9.90 -11.33
C SER A 69 0.18 -10.04 -11.92
N GLY A 70 -0.85 -9.65 -11.17
CA GLY A 70 -2.23 -9.72 -11.63
C GLY A 70 -3.02 -10.92 -11.13
N GLU A 71 -2.35 -11.96 -10.63
CA GLU A 71 -3.03 -13.09 -10.02
C GLU A 71 -3.24 -12.83 -8.52
N GLY A 72 -4.45 -13.08 -8.04
CA GLY A 72 -4.74 -12.93 -6.62
C GLY A 72 -5.94 -13.79 -6.22
N ALA A 73 -6.02 -14.07 -4.93
CA ALA A 73 -7.15 -14.76 -4.32
C ALA A 73 -7.40 -14.11 -2.97
N TRP A 74 -8.64 -14.15 -2.52
CA TRP A 74 -9.04 -13.48 -1.29
C TRP A 74 -10.21 -14.18 -0.62
N THR A 75 -10.39 -13.86 0.66
CA THR A 75 -11.53 -14.29 1.45
C THR A 75 -11.78 -13.22 2.52
N GLY A 76 -13.04 -13.05 2.92
CA GLY A 76 -13.40 -12.13 4.00
C GLY A 76 -13.45 -10.66 3.63
N LEU A 77 -13.29 -10.32 2.35
CA LEU A 77 -13.37 -8.94 1.88
C LEU A 77 -14.81 -8.58 1.51
N ASN A 78 -15.17 -7.30 1.66
CA ASN A 78 -16.47 -6.80 1.24
C ASN A 78 -16.53 -6.59 -0.28
N ASP A 79 -17.72 -6.34 -0.81
CA ASP A 79 -17.94 -6.21 -2.25
C ASP A 79 -17.15 -5.06 -2.86
N GLU A 80 -17.05 -3.92 -2.16
CA GLU A 80 -16.27 -2.77 -2.65
C GLU A 80 -14.80 -3.12 -2.82
N ALA A 81 -14.21 -3.81 -1.83
CA ALA A 81 -12.83 -4.24 -1.89
C ALA A 81 -12.59 -5.22 -3.05
N ILE A 82 -13.50 -6.16 -3.24
CA ILE A 82 -13.41 -7.17 -4.29
C ILE A 82 -13.52 -6.53 -5.68
N ASP A 83 -14.47 -5.63 -5.87
CA ASP A 83 -14.69 -4.95 -7.16
C ASP A 83 -13.44 -4.18 -7.59
N TRP A 84 -12.80 -3.49 -6.65
CA TRP A 84 -11.55 -2.78 -6.94
C TRP A 84 -10.44 -3.73 -7.39
N LEU A 85 -10.30 -4.89 -6.70
CA LEU A 85 -9.28 -5.88 -7.03
C LEU A 85 -9.52 -6.49 -8.42
N VAL A 86 -10.76 -6.83 -8.74
CA VAL A 86 -11.12 -7.37 -10.05
C VAL A 86 -10.76 -6.41 -11.18
N GLU A 87 -10.98 -5.12 -10.97
CA GLU A 87 -10.73 -4.10 -11.99
C GLU A 87 -9.25 -3.71 -12.11
N ASN A 88 -8.47 -3.83 -11.03
CA ASN A 88 -7.16 -3.17 -10.96
C ASN A 88 -5.96 -4.10 -10.77
N LEU A 89 -6.17 -5.36 -10.43
CA LEU A 89 -5.05 -6.31 -10.34
C LEU A 89 -4.54 -6.78 -11.68
#